data_40c2eabace71cca3565757557df26c07
#
_entry.id   40c2eabace71cca3565757557df26c07
#
_cell.length_a   1.000
_cell.length_b   1.000
_cell.length_c   1.000
_cell.angle_alpha   90.00
_cell.angle_beta   90.00
_cell.angle_gamma   90.00
#
_symmetry.space_group_name_H-M   'P 1'
#
loop_
_entity.id
_entity.type
_entity.pdbx_description
1 polymer ?
#
loop_
_entity_poly.entity_id
_entity_poly.type
_entity_poly.pdbx_seq_one_letter_code
_entity_poly.pdbx_strand_id
1 'polypeptide(L)'
;QKTYKFQSDWPKKNSQSYLIGALAEDLAADKSAAMEQTDKHYIFEAATRNHDKTGLPSQQITVDKKTLLPSKVSLRDESMSEQIVISFHEINLKAKHKPEEYVVTMPDQQSTEAVPFKVHYPTLTFDNTQLIDEVIINDKGKERAVLSYKGDKSFTIIQSPVKTSDKLLSVSIQGDPEWLGSTYGALHDNTLSWDQNGVTFLLTSDELTSFEM
;
A
#
# COMPACT_ATOMS: atom_id res chain seq x y z
N GLN A 1 -4.87 19.56 3.62
CA GLN A 1 -5.19 18.15 3.85
C GLN A 1 -5.86 17.59 2.59
N LYS A 2 -5.35 16.48 2.04
CA LYS A 2 -5.94 15.81 0.87
C LYS A 2 -6.77 14.63 1.34
N THR A 3 -7.89 14.39 0.68
CA THR A 3 -8.75 13.23 0.94
C THR A 3 -8.82 12.39 -0.32
N TYR A 4 -8.57 11.10 -0.17
CA TYR A 4 -8.62 10.12 -1.25
C TYR A 4 -9.81 9.19 -1.05
N LYS A 5 -10.54 8.92 -2.13
CA LYS A 5 -11.61 7.92 -2.14
C LYS A 5 -11.22 6.80 -3.08
N PHE A 6 -10.87 5.66 -2.52
CA PHE A 6 -10.54 4.47 -3.29
C PHE A 6 -11.82 3.74 -3.70
N GLN A 7 -11.84 3.26 -4.94
CA GLN A 7 -12.88 2.37 -5.46
C GLN A 7 -12.25 0.98 -5.62
N SER A 8 -12.38 0.17 -4.59
CA SER A 8 -12.02 -1.23 -4.61
C SER A 8 -13.10 -2.02 -3.87
N ASP A 9 -13.20 -3.30 -4.16
CA ASP A 9 -13.85 -4.22 -3.23
C ASP A 9 -13.14 -4.16 -1.88
N TRP A 10 -13.80 -4.64 -0.81
CA TRP A 10 -13.15 -4.70 0.50
C TRP A 10 -11.80 -5.41 0.35
N PRO A 11 -10.70 -4.73 0.69
CA PRO A 11 -9.40 -5.25 0.31
C PRO A 11 -9.12 -6.59 1.00
N LYS A 12 -8.77 -7.58 0.20
CA LYS A 12 -8.39 -8.92 0.65
C LYS A 12 -6.89 -9.17 0.50
N LYS A 13 -6.13 -8.09 0.25
CA LYS A 13 -4.68 -8.15 -0.05
C LYS A 13 -3.82 -7.96 1.19
N ASN A 14 -2.54 -8.26 1.08
CA ASN A 14 -1.57 -8.36 2.16
C ASN A 14 -1.28 -7.07 2.93
N SER A 15 -1.47 -5.90 2.32
CA SER A 15 -1.37 -4.61 3.02
C SER A 15 -2.31 -4.49 4.22
N GLN A 16 -3.15 -5.50 4.42
CA GLN A 16 -4.17 -5.53 5.47
C GLN A 16 -4.08 -6.74 6.39
N SER A 17 -2.87 -7.17 6.65
CA SER A 17 -2.56 -8.23 7.62
C SER A 17 -2.98 -7.90 9.08
N TYR A 18 -3.62 -6.74 9.29
CA TYR A 18 -4.25 -6.36 10.54
C TYR A 18 -5.74 -6.70 10.62
N LEU A 19 -6.34 -7.20 9.55
CA LEU A 19 -7.75 -7.60 9.55
C LEU A 19 -7.91 -8.99 10.14
N ILE A 20 -8.53 -9.08 11.31
CA ILE A 20 -8.71 -10.34 12.06
C ILE A 20 -9.40 -11.42 11.22
N GLY A 21 -10.40 -11.04 10.41
CA GLY A 21 -11.07 -11.96 9.50
C GLY A 21 -10.11 -12.55 8.45
N ALA A 22 -9.23 -11.73 7.88
CA ALA A 22 -8.24 -12.16 6.90
C ALA A 22 -7.22 -13.12 7.53
N LEU A 23 -6.74 -12.82 8.74
CA LEU A 23 -5.82 -13.71 9.48
C LEU A 23 -6.44 -15.09 9.75
N ALA A 24 -7.72 -15.13 10.14
CA ALA A 24 -8.43 -16.37 10.38
C ALA A 24 -8.63 -17.19 9.09
N GLU A 25 -8.93 -16.51 7.98
CA GLU A 25 -9.05 -17.16 6.65
C GLU A 25 -7.71 -17.72 6.18
N ASP A 26 -6.60 -17.02 6.40
CA ASP A 26 -5.26 -17.49 6.04
C ASP A 26 -4.89 -18.75 6.81
N LEU A 27 -5.11 -18.74 8.13
CA LEU A 27 -4.87 -19.91 8.97
C LEU A 27 -5.76 -21.11 8.57
N ALA A 28 -7.00 -20.86 8.18
CA ALA A 28 -7.91 -21.92 7.76
C ALA A 28 -7.56 -22.50 6.38
N ALA A 29 -6.97 -21.69 5.51
CA ALA A 29 -6.61 -22.09 4.16
C ALA A 29 -5.26 -22.81 4.09
N ASP A 30 -4.31 -22.47 4.97
CA ASP A 30 -2.96 -23.06 4.97
C ASP A 30 -2.95 -24.40 5.71
N LYS A 31 -2.91 -25.49 4.91
CA LYS A 31 -2.84 -26.86 5.43
C LYS A 31 -1.48 -27.19 6.10
N SER A 32 -0.46 -26.36 5.88
CA SER A 32 0.87 -26.51 6.45
C SER A 32 1.07 -25.64 7.69
N ALA A 33 0.07 -24.85 8.07
CA ALA A 33 0.14 -24.00 9.25
C ALA A 33 0.53 -24.80 10.49
N ALA A 34 1.55 -24.31 11.20
CA ALA A 34 2.02 -24.88 12.44
C ALA A 34 1.53 -24.06 13.64
N MET A 35 1.34 -24.71 14.78
CA MET A 35 0.96 -24.04 16.02
C MET A 35 1.87 -24.46 17.15
N GLU A 36 2.41 -23.46 17.85
CA GLU A 36 3.08 -23.62 19.13
C GLU A 36 2.24 -22.95 20.23
N GLN A 37 2.39 -23.43 21.46
CA GLN A 37 1.72 -22.81 22.60
C GLN A 37 2.71 -22.50 23.71
N THR A 38 2.55 -21.32 24.28
CA THR A 38 3.18 -20.91 25.53
C THR A 38 2.14 -20.89 26.67
N ASP A 39 2.53 -20.47 27.85
CA ASP A 39 1.57 -20.34 28.97
C ASP A 39 0.45 -19.35 28.68
N LYS A 40 0.73 -18.31 27.90
CA LYS A 40 -0.18 -17.18 27.67
C LYS A 40 -0.70 -17.05 26.25
N HIS A 41 0.00 -17.64 25.25
CA HIS A 41 -0.29 -17.43 23.85
C HIS A 41 -0.34 -18.72 23.04
N TYR A 42 -1.12 -18.69 21.97
CA TYR A 42 -0.95 -19.56 20.81
C TYR A 42 -0.14 -18.78 19.77
N ILE A 43 0.84 -19.42 19.17
CA ILE A 43 1.68 -18.85 18.14
C ILE A 43 1.48 -19.69 16.88
N PHE A 44 0.97 -19.08 15.85
CA PHE A 44 0.74 -19.73 14.56
C PHE A 44 1.79 -19.26 13.57
N GLU A 45 2.37 -20.19 12.83
CA GLU A 45 3.18 -19.94 11.63
C GLU A 45 2.37 -20.37 10.42
N ALA A 46 2.18 -19.46 9.47
CA ALA A 46 1.40 -19.74 8.27
C ALA A 46 1.96 -18.98 7.06
N ALA A 47 1.60 -19.44 5.87
CA ALA A 47 1.85 -18.70 4.65
C ALA A 47 1.00 -17.42 4.60
N THR A 48 1.54 -16.38 3.98
CA THR A 48 0.76 -15.17 3.64
C THR A 48 0.02 -15.37 2.32
N ARG A 49 -1.15 -14.76 2.16
CA ARG A 49 -1.78 -14.72 0.85
C ARG A 49 -1.03 -13.76 -0.09
N ASN A 50 -1.00 -14.10 -1.38
CA ASN A 50 -0.32 -13.32 -2.43
C ASN A 50 1.18 -13.06 -2.16
N HIS A 51 1.86 -14.01 -1.52
CA HIS A 51 3.29 -13.93 -1.20
C HIS A 51 4.16 -13.61 -2.43
N ASP A 52 3.78 -14.09 -3.60
CA ASP A 52 4.47 -13.81 -4.87
C ASP A 52 4.52 -12.31 -5.22
N LYS A 53 3.54 -11.54 -4.73
CA LYS A 53 3.46 -10.09 -4.98
C LYS A 53 4.14 -9.24 -3.91
N THR A 54 4.27 -9.75 -2.69
CA THR A 54 4.80 -8.98 -1.55
C THR A 54 6.24 -9.29 -1.21
N GLY A 55 6.77 -10.44 -1.65
CA GLY A 55 8.06 -10.93 -1.17
C GLY A 55 8.09 -11.32 0.31
N LEU A 56 6.91 -11.44 0.95
CA LEU A 56 6.77 -11.81 2.36
C LEU A 56 5.99 -13.13 2.46
N PRO A 57 6.67 -14.28 2.27
CA PRO A 57 6.01 -15.57 2.12
C PRO A 57 5.36 -16.10 3.40
N SER A 58 5.78 -15.65 4.57
CA SER A 58 5.33 -16.21 5.84
C SER A 58 4.87 -15.15 6.83
N GLN A 59 3.97 -15.58 7.72
CA GLN A 59 3.49 -14.78 8.83
C GLN A 59 3.47 -15.58 10.12
N GLN A 60 3.77 -14.90 11.23
CA GLN A 60 3.57 -15.40 12.57
C GLN A 60 2.45 -14.62 13.25
N ILE A 61 1.45 -15.31 13.76
CA ILE A 61 0.29 -14.73 14.44
C ILE A 61 0.30 -15.17 15.89
N THR A 62 0.44 -14.23 16.81
CA THR A 62 0.39 -14.47 18.26
C THR A 62 -1.00 -14.14 18.76
N VAL A 63 -1.67 -15.13 19.38
CA VAL A 63 -3.04 -15.03 19.90
C VAL A 63 -3.04 -15.20 21.40
N ASP A 64 -3.66 -14.30 22.13
CA ASP A 64 -3.80 -14.41 23.60
C ASP A 64 -4.79 -15.52 23.96
N LYS A 65 -4.39 -16.42 24.87
CA LYS A 65 -5.18 -17.61 25.27
C LYS A 65 -6.48 -17.28 26.01
N LYS A 66 -6.57 -16.12 26.66
CA LYS A 66 -7.75 -15.73 27.44
C LYS A 66 -8.81 -15.08 26.56
N THR A 67 -8.38 -14.21 25.68
CA THR A 67 -9.30 -13.43 24.82
C THR A 67 -9.54 -14.11 23.48
N LEU A 68 -8.66 -14.99 23.04
CA LEU A 68 -8.61 -15.60 21.69
C LEU A 68 -8.51 -14.55 20.58
N LEU A 69 -7.91 -13.39 20.90
CA LEU A 69 -7.68 -12.31 19.95
C LEU A 69 -6.18 -12.20 19.61
N PRO A 70 -5.83 -11.79 18.40
CA PRO A 70 -4.45 -11.56 18.04
C PRO A 70 -3.84 -10.42 18.87
N SER A 71 -2.62 -10.61 19.35
CA SER A 71 -1.84 -9.59 20.04
C SER A 71 -0.69 -9.06 19.20
N LYS A 72 -0.15 -9.90 18.29
CA LYS A 72 0.93 -9.53 17.37
C LYS A 72 0.79 -10.32 16.07
N VAL A 73 1.09 -9.66 14.95
CA VAL A 73 1.34 -10.29 13.67
C VAL A 73 2.70 -9.83 13.16
N SER A 74 3.50 -10.75 12.66
CA SER A 74 4.80 -10.49 12.06
C SER A 74 4.84 -11.10 10.67
N LEU A 75 5.11 -10.30 9.65
CA LEU A 75 5.33 -10.75 8.28
C LEU A 75 6.83 -10.87 8.05
N ARG A 76 7.24 -11.97 7.41
CA ARG A 76 8.64 -12.35 7.26
C ARG A 76 8.99 -12.60 5.80
N ASP A 77 10.21 -12.24 5.46
CA ASP A 77 10.81 -12.55 4.16
C ASP A 77 11.27 -14.01 4.06
N GLU A 78 11.87 -14.37 2.93
CA GLU A 78 12.42 -15.73 2.69
C GLU A 78 13.53 -16.12 3.67
N SER A 79 14.22 -15.13 4.26
CA SER A 79 15.25 -15.37 5.29
C SER A 79 14.67 -15.51 6.69
N MET A 80 13.33 -15.47 6.84
CA MET A 80 12.59 -15.47 8.11
C MET A 80 12.83 -14.21 8.94
N SER A 81 13.34 -13.13 8.35
CA SER A 81 13.50 -11.84 9.01
C SER A 81 12.16 -11.10 9.07
N GLU A 82 11.83 -10.53 10.23
CA GLU A 82 10.61 -9.73 10.41
C GLU A 82 10.75 -8.42 9.65
N GLN A 83 9.92 -8.22 8.62
CA GLN A 83 9.86 -7.02 7.81
C GLN A 83 8.75 -6.06 8.25
N ILE A 84 7.60 -6.64 8.66
CA ILE A 84 6.46 -5.87 9.16
C ILE A 84 6.01 -6.49 10.47
N VAL A 85 5.83 -5.66 11.50
CA VAL A 85 5.31 -6.07 12.80
C VAL A 85 4.09 -5.21 13.15
N ILE A 86 2.98 -5.87 13.40
CA ILE A 86 1.71 -5.26 13.79
C ILE A 86 1.40 -5.68 15.23
N SER A 87 1.27 -4.74 16.14
CA SER A 87 0.88 -4.98 17.53
C SER A 87 -0.52 -4.45 17.80
N PHE A 88 -1.39 -5.30 18.32
CA PHE A 88 -2.75 -4.93 18.70
C PHE A 88 -2.77 -4.55 20.17
N HIS A 89 -2.98 -3.27 20.46
CA HIS A 89 -3.06 -2.79 21.85
C HIS A 89 -4.45 -2.95 22.44
N GLU A 90 -5.49 -2.76 21.61
CA GLU A 90 -6.87 -2.91 22.00
C GLU A 90 -7.72 -3.39 20.82
N ILE A 91 -8.58 -4.37 21.06
CA ILE A 91 -9.54 -4.88 20.09
C ILE A 91 -10.93 -4.87 20.74
N ASN A 92 -11.83 -4.08 20.19
CA ASN A 92 -13.22 -3.99 20.65
C ASN A 92 -14.18 -4.60 19.62
N LEU A 93 -14.50 -5.87 19.78
CA LEU A 93 -15.45 -6.58 18.90
C LEU A 93 -16.91 -6.14 19.08
N LYS A 94 -17.22 -5.37 20.12
CA LYS A 94 -18.58 -4.89 20.42
C LYS A 94 -18.80 -3.44 20.00
N ALA A 95 -17.78 -2.78 19.44
CA ALA A 95 -17.91 -1.43 18.94
C ALA A 95 -19.01 -1.37 17.87
N LYS A 96 -19.94 -0.45 18.04
CA LYS A 96 -20.98 -0.16 17.05
C LYS A 96 -20.68 1.21 16.48
N HIS A 97 -20.47 1.26 15.18
CA HIS A 97 -20.21 2.49 14.47
C HIS A 97 -21.46 2.90 13.69
N LYS A 98 -21.77 4.18 13.72
CA LYS A 98 -22.86 4.75 12.93
C LYS A 98 -22.36 5.09 11.53
N PRO A 99 -23.21 5.02 10.50
CA PRO A 99 -22.81 5.40 9.13
C PRO A 99 -22.21 6.80 9.05
N GLU A 100 -22.66 7.72 9.90
CA GLU A 100 -22.20 9.11 9.94
C GLU A 100 -20.72 9.24 10.36
N GLU A 101 -20.19 8.27 11.15
CA GLU A 101 -18.77 8.25 11.57
C GLU A 101 -17.82 7.98 10.39
N TYR A 102 -18.33 7.42 9.31
CA TYR A 102 -17.57 7.16 8.06
C TYR A 102 -17.74 8.26 7.01
N VAL A 103 -18.51 9.31 7.32
CA VAL A 103 -18.66 10.46 6.43
C VAL A 103 -17.44 11.37 6.59
N VAL A 104 -16.58 11.39 5.60
CA VAL A 104 -15.46 12.34 5.56
C VAL A 104 -15.99 13.68 5.11
N THR A 105 -16.05 14.65 6.04
CA THR A 105 -16.31 16.05 5.70
C THR A 105 -15.07 16.62 5.04
N MET A 106 -15.17 16.98 3.77
CA MET A 106 -14.06 17.55 3.04
C MET A 106 -13.85 19.00 3.45
N PRO A 107 -12.64 19.41 3.85
CA PRO A 107 -12.36 20.82 4.07
C PRO A 107 -12.43 21.58 2.73
N ASP A 108 -12.92 22.82 2.77
CA ASP A 108 -12.88 23.72 1.63
C ASP A 108 -11.44 23.85 1.13
N GLN A 109 -11.18 23.45 -0.09
CA GLN A 109 -9.85 23.59 -0.68
C GLN A 109 -9.62 25.06 -1.03
N GLN A 110 -8.63 25.67 -0.38
CA GLN A 110 -8.02 26.88 -0.89
C GLN A 110 -7.31 26.55 -2.22
N SER A 111 -7.60 27.31 -3.26
CA SER A 111 -6.94 27.20 -4.56
C SER A 111 -5.42 27.32 -4.34
N THR A 112 -4.70 26.24 -4.53
CA THR A 112 -3.24 26.29 -4.60
C THR A 112 -2.85 26.88 -5.95
N GLU A 113 -2.03 27.93 -5.92
CA GLU A 113 -1.38 28.48 -7.12
C GLU A 113 -0.71 27.33 -7.89
N ALA A 114 -0.78 27.39 -9.22
CA ALA A 114 -0.16 26.40 -10.08
C ALA A 114 1.37 26.38 -9.84
N VAL A 115 1.85 25.34 -9.20
CA VAL A 115 3.31 25.15 -9.03
C VAL A 115 3.85 24.70 -10.39
N PRO A 116 4.95 25.31 -10.89
CA PRO A 116 5.57 24.86 -12.13
C PRO A 116 5.93 23.37 -12.04
N PHE A 117 5.59 22.63 -13.09
CA PHE A 117 5.93 21.20 -13.14
C PHE A 117 7.44 21.01 -13.15
N LYS A 118 7.93 20.18 -12.25
CA LYS A 118 9.33 19.78 -12.16
C LYS A 118 9.42 18.26 -12.10
N VAL A 119 10.30 17.69 -12.90
CA VAL A 119 10.57 16.24 -12.88
C VAL A 119 11.24 15.88 -11.55
N HIS A 120 10.79 14.82 -10.95
CA HIS A 120 11.34 14.24 -9.72
C HIS A 120 11.99 12.90 -10.03
N TYR A 121 13.12 12.63 -9.41
CA TYR A 121 13.85 11.38 -9.56
C TYR A 121 13.84 10.63 -8.24
N PRO A 122 13.76 9.28 -8.26
CA PRO A 122 13.94 8.48 -7.05
C PRO A 122 15.27 8.80 -6.39
N THR A 123 15.27 8.92 -5.08
CA THR A 123 16.50 9.11 -4.28
C THR A 123 17.22 7.79 -4.01
N LEU A 124 16.49 6.70 -4.07
CA LEU A 124 16.99 5.32 -3.95
C LEU A 124 16.52 4.52 -5.15
N THR A 125 17.36 3.68 -5.67
CA THR A 125 17.09 2.70 -6.73
C THR A 125 17.64 1.34 -6.31
N PHE A 126 17.25 0.29 -7.02
CA PHE A 126 17.82 -1.04 -6.83
C PHE A 126 19.24 -1.09 -7.35
N ASP A 127 20.05 -2.01 -6.81
CA ASP A 127 21.40 -2.25 -7.28
C ASP A 127 21.42 -2.51 -8.80
N ASN A 128 22.42 -1.97 -9.49
CA ASN A 128 22.56 -2.05 -10.95
C ASN A 128 21.35 -1.53 -11.77
N THR A 129 20.39 -0.84 -11.15
CA THR A 129 19.25 -0.24 -11.85
C THR A 129 19.52 1.24 -12.13
N GLN A 130 19.43 1.64 -13.41
CA GLN A 130 19.76 2.97 -13.87
C GLN A 130 18.66 3.54 -14.75
N LEU A 131 18.55 4.87 -14.75
CA LEU A 131 17.71 5.59 -15.72
C LEU A 131 18.31 5.42 -17.12
N ILE A 132 17.55 4.80 -18.02
CA ILE A 132 17.98 4.54 -19.39
C ILE A 132 17.30 5.46 -20.41
N ASP A 133 16.15 6.01 -20.06
CA ASP A 133 15.39 6.89 -20.94
C ASP A 133 14.58 7.91 -20.14
N GLU A 134 14.54 9.15 -20.64
CA GLU A 134 13.75 10.24 -20.12
C GLU A 134 13.07 10.98 -21.27
N VAL A 135 11.75 10.96 -21.28
CA VAL A 135 10.94 11.63 -22.30
C VAL A 135 10.05 12.68 -21.64
N ILE A 136 10.23 13.93 -22.01
CA ILE A 136 9.34 15.03 -21.59
C ILE A 136 8.39 15.34 -22.74
N ILE A 137 7.11 15.16 -22.49
CA ILE A 137 6.04 15.40 -23.46
C ILE A 137 5.29 16.67 -23.03
N ASN A 138 5.18 17.62 -23.94
CA ASN A 138 4.33 18.79 -23.75
C ASN A 138 3.33 18.84 -24.91
N ASP A 139 2.13 18.32 -24.67
CA ASP A 139 1.05 18.34 -25.65
C ASP A 139 -0.09 19.23 -25.16
N LYS A 140 -0.30 20.36 -25.87
CA LYS A 140 -1.41 21.31 -25.60
C LYS A 140 -1.50 21.75 -24.14
N GLY A 141 -0.35 22.03 -23.51
CA GLY A 141 -0.28 22.46 -22.11
C GLY A 141 -0.43 21.31 -21.10
N LYS A 142 -0.37 20.07 -21.54
CA LYS A 142 -0.28 18.89 -20.68
C LYS A 142 1.17 18.43 -20.66
N GLU A 143 1.87 18.85 -19.63
CA GLU A 143 3.22 18.36 -19.37
C GLU A 143 3.18 16.96 -18.76
N ARG A 144 4.08 16.10 -19.22
CA ARG A 144 4.29 14.76 -18.69
C ARG A 144 5.75 14.37 -18.82
N ALA A 145 6.32 13.78 -17.80
CA ALA A 145 7.62 13.14 -17.87
C ALA A 145 7.46 11.62 -17.76
N VAL A 146 8.20 10.89 -18.56
CA VAL A 146 8.28 9.43 -18.52
C VAL A 146 9.74 9.07 -18.26
N LEU A 147 10.01 8.39 -17.15
CA LEU A 147 11.34 7.95 -16.75
C LEU A 147 11.36 6.42 -16.79
N SER A 148 12.24 5.85 -17.59
CA SER A 148 12.40 4.39 -17.71
C SER A 148 13.69 3.95 -17.05
N TYR A 149 13.57 3.03 -16.09
CA TYR A 149 14.68 2.43 -15.36
C TYR A 149 14.86 0.98 -15.77
N LYS A 150 16.10 0.54 -15.87
CA LYS A 150 16.46 -0.84 -16.25
C LYS A 150 17.70 -1.30 -15.50
N GLY A 151 17.71 -2.58 -15.14
CA GLY A 151 18.82 -3.23 -14.43
C GLY A 151 18.33 -4.50 -13.76
N ASP A 152 18.67 -4.69 -12.50
CA ASP A 152 18.22 -5.85 -11.71
C ASP A 152 16.69 -5.84 -11.52
N LYS A 153 16.12 -4.65 -11.46
CA LYS A 153 14.68 -4.42 -11.47
C LYS A 153 14.33 -3.33 -12.48
N SER A 154 13.39 -3.61 -13.36
CA SER A 154 12.95 -2.66 -14.39
C SER A 154 11.61 -2.04 -14.02
N PHE A 155 11.50 -0.72 -14.15
CA PHE A 155 10.25 0.00 -13.86
C PHE A 155 10.18 1.31 -14.66
N THR A 156 8.98 1.83 -14.79
CA THR A 156 8.72 3.13 -15.42
C THR A 156 7.95 4.03 -14.46
N ILE A 157 8.36 5.29 -14.35
CA ILE A 157 7.64 6.32 -13.59
C ILE A 157 7.12 7.36 -14.58
N ILE A 158 5.80 7.57 -14.56
CA ILE A 158 5.15 8.65 -15.31
C ILE A 158 4.77 9.73 -14.30
N GLN A 159 5.11 10.96 -14.61
CA GLN A 159 4.82 12.14 -13.79
C GLN A 159 4.02 13.16 -14.57
N SER A 160 3.04 13.77 -13.94
CA SER A 160 2.26 14.86 -14.53
C SER A 160 1.80 15.84 -13.45
N PRO A 161 1.60 17.11 -13.77
CA PRO A 161 0.97 18.05 -12.83
C PRO A 161 -0.38 17.52 -12.36
N VAL A 162 -0.67 17.65 -11.05
CA VAL A 162 -2.00 17.34 -10.53
C VAL A 162 -3.01 18.24 -11.23
N LYS A 163 -4.05 17.65 -11.81
CA LYS A 163 -5.14 18.41 -12.40
C LYS A 163 -5.94 19.08 -11.29
N THR A 164 -5.71 20.36 -11.10
CA THR A 164 -6.57 21.19 -10.27
C THR A 164 -7.83 21.51 -11.08
N SER A 165 -8.92 20.82 -10.81
CA SER A 165 -10.22 21.27 -11.25
C SER A 165 -10.90 21.94 -10.07
N ASP A 166 -11.32 23.17 -10.22
CA ASP A 166 -11.98 24.01 -9.20
C ASP A 166 -13.28 23.41 -8.62
N LYS A 167 -13.68 22.23 -9.08
CA LYS A 167 -14.95 21.58 -8.73
C LYS A 167 -14.85 20.16 -8.20
N LEU A 168 -13.67 19.53 -8.17
CA LEU A 168 -13.55 18.15 -7.71
C LEU A 168 -13.02 18.10 -6.27
N LEU A 169 -13.94 17.94 -5.34
CA LEU A 169 -13.66 17.74 -3.92
C LEU A 169 -13.11 16.32 -3.62
N SER A 170 -13.29 15.38 -4.53
CA SER A 170 -12.71 14.03 -4.43
C SER A 170 -12.44 13.44 -5.81
N VAL A 171 -11.31 12.75 -5.93
CA VAL A 171 -10.98 11.92 -7.09
C VAL A 171 -11.19 10.48 -6.69
N SER A 172 -12.04 9.76 -7.43
CA SER A 172 -12.13 8.31 -7.29
C SER A 172 -10.93 7.68 -7.97
N ILE A 173 -10.12 6.95 -7.19
CA ILE A 173 -8.94 6.25 -7.67
C ILE A 173 -9.25 4.75 -7.60
N GLN A 174 -9.01 4.05 -8.71
CA GLN A 174 -9.18 2.60 -8.78
C GLN A 174 -7.93 1.91 -8.23
N GLY A 175 -8.10 0.96 -7.33
CA GLY A 175 -7.03 0.20 -6.71
C GLY A 175 -7.10 0.15 -5.19
N ASP A 176 -6.25 -0.66 -4.60
CA ASP A 176 -6.15 -0.81 -3.15
C ASP A 176 -5.30 0.31 -2.55
N PRO A 177 -5.67 0.85 -1.39
CA PRO A 177 -4.89 1.89 -0.74
C PRO A 177 -3.58 1.35 -0.18
N GLU A 178 -2.47 2.00 -0.53
CA GLU A 178 -1.13 1.73 0.01
C GLU A 178 -0.58 2.96 0.72
N TRP A 179 -0.01 2.77 1.91
CA TRP A 179 0.61 3.86 2.66
C TRP A 179 2.06 4.07 2.24
N LEU A 180 2.38 5.24 1.70
CA LEU A 180 3.70 5.62 1.20
C LEU A 180 4.49 6.52 2.16
N GLY A 181 4.27 6.39 3.46
CA GLY A 181 4.96 7.17 4.49
C GLY A 181 4.39 8.59 4.70
N SER A 182 4.11 9.34 3.65
CA SER A 182 3.59 10.72 3.72
C SER A 182 2.27 10.94 2.99
N THR A 183 1.86 9.98 2.16
CA THR A 183 0.63 10.01 1.37
C THR A 183 0.10 8.60 1.16
N TYR A 184 -1.10 8.48 0.61
CA TYR A 184 -1.63 7.20 0.15
C TYR A 184 -1.50 7.08 -1.36
N GLY A 185 -1.07 5.90 -1.82
CA GLY A 185 -1.15 5.49 -3.21
C GLY A 185 -2.32 4.54 -3.44
N ALA A 186 -2.64 4.28 -4.69
CA ALA A 186 -3.56 3.24 -5.13
C ALA A 186 -2.81 2.20 -5.94
N LEU A 187 -2.76 0.99 -5.44
CA LEU A 187 -2.14 -0.15 -6.12
C LEU A 187 -3.22 -0.89 -6.91
N HIS A 188 -3.02 -1.00 -8.21
CA HIS A 188 -3.87 -1.78 -9.11
C HIS A 188 -2.98 -2.63 -10.01
N ASP A 189 -3.08 -3.92 -9.88
CA ASP A 189 -2.20 -4.89 -10.55
C ASP A 189 -0.71 -4.55 -10.34
N ASN A 190 0.00 -4.20 -11.40
CA ASN A 190 1.42 -3.89 -11.41
C ASN A 190 1.67 -2.37 -11.46
N THR A 191 0.71 -1.58 -11.03
CA THR A 191 0.76 -0.12 -11.12
C THR A 191 0.40 0.52 -9.79
N LEU A 192 1.28 1.39 -9.31
CA LEU A 192 1.06 2.22 -8.13
C LEU A 192 0.88 3.68 -8.55
N SER A 193 -0.21 4.31 -8.16
CA SER A 193 -0.47 5.72 -8.44
C SER A 193 -0.62 6.53 -7.15
N TRP A 194 -0.03 7.73 -7.11
CA TRP A 194 -0.19 8.65 -5.97
C TRP A 194 0.01 10.10 -6.37
N ASP A 195 -0.46 11.00 -5.52
CA ASP A 195 -0.23 12.43 -5.66
C ASP A 195 0.67 12.94 -4.55
N GLN A 196 1.72 13.67 -4.89
CA GLN A 196 2.61 14.29 -3.94
C GLN A 196 3.16 15.62 -4.48
N ASN A 197 3.18 16.66 -3.64
CA ASN A 197 3.77 17.97 -3.96
C ASN A 197 3.27 18.59 -5.28
N GLY A 198 2.00 18.40 -5.63
CA GLY A 198 1.42 18.95 -6.87
C GLY A 198 1.70 18.13 -8.12
N VAL A 199 2.29 16.93 -7.97
CA VAL A 199 2.57 16.00 -9.06
C VAL A 199 1.81 14.70 -8.82
N THR A 200 1.19 14.19 -9.88
CA THR A 200 0.67 12.83 -9.94
C THR A 200 1.77 11.91 -10.47
N PHE A 201 2.04 10.86 -9.75
CA PHE A 201 2.97 9.80 -10.10
C PHE A 201 2.22 8.53 -10.46
N LEU A 202 2.73 7.82 -11.44
CA LEU A 202 2.31 6.49 -11.84
C LEU A 202 3.56 5.64 -12.02
N LEU A 203 3.78 4.67 -11.14
CA LEU A 203 4.86 3.70 -11.24
C LEU A 203 4.28 2.38 -11.76
N THR A 204 4.89 1.80 -12.78
CA THR A 204 4.51 0.50 -13.32
C THR A 204 5.71 -0.40 -13.49
N SER A 205 5.56 -1.68 -13.14
CA SER A 205 6.59 -2.69 -13.27
C SER A 205 5.99 -4.09 -13.27
N ASP A 206 6.56 -4.97 -14.07
CA ASP A 206 6.26 -6.41 -14.02
C ASP A 206 7.25 -7.17 -13.11
N GLU A 207 8.29 -6.50 -12.62
CA GLU A 207 9.39 -7.11 -11.85
C GLU A 207 9.38 -6.70 -10.37
N LEU A 208 8.74 -5.56 -10.03
CA LEU A 208 8.62 -5.10 -8.65
C LEU A 208 7.47 -5.79 -7.93
N THR A 209 7.73 -6.19 -6.71
CA THR A 209 6.66 -6.58 -5.77
C THR A 209 5.91 -5.35 -5.27
N SER A 210 4.71 -5.53 -4.73
CA SER A 210 3.95 -4.43 -4.15
C SER A 210 4.66 -3.75 -2.96
N PHE A 211 5.58 -4.43 -2.32
CA PHE A 211 6.41 -3.90 -1.23
C PHE A 211 7.58 -3.05 -1.73
N GLU A 212 8.08 -3.34 -2.93
CA GLU A 212 9.20 -2.62 -3.56
C GLU A 212 8.72 -1.39 -4.35
N MET A 213 7.42 -1.31 -4.69
CA MET A 213 6.80 -0.15 -5.33
C MET A 213 6.63 1.02 -4.35
#